data_d9a2d793a1b065b8db3989db89b719f7
#
_entry.id   d9a2d793a1b065b8db3989db89b719f7
#
_cell.length_a   1.000
_cell.length_b   1.000
_cell.length_c   1.000
_cell.angle_alpha   90.00
_cell.angle_beta   90.00
_cell.angle_gamma   90.00
#
_symmetry.space_group_name_H-M   'P 1'
#
loop_
_entity.id
_entity.type
_entity.pdbx_description
1 polymer ?
#
loop_
_entity_poly.entity_id
_entity_poly.type
_entity_poly.pdbx_seq_one_letter_code
_entity_poly.pdbx_strand_id
1 'polypeptide(L)'
;MQNRIVKLIIAGIFLLIGYFFASRHIIINQSDFHTLEKSYLTFEYTFYNVTDREPENIMRIDLLREAGIGDLLVEMGMLGEMRKEKLEYRFEYEEE
;
A
#
# COMPACT_ATOMS: atom_id res chain seq x y z
N MET A 1 -14.94 36.43 11.34
CA MET A 1 -15.35 35.31 12.19
C MET A 1 -15.62 34.03 11.43
N GLN A 2 -16.50 34.09 10.44
CA GLN A 2 -16.79 32.91 9.61
C GLN A 2 -15.55 32.39 8.91
N ASN A 3 -14.64 33.28 8.51
CA ASN A 3 -13.39 32.87 7.83
C ASN A 3 -12.48 31.99 8.69
N ARG A 4 -12.45 32.23 10.00
CA ARG A 4 -11.66 31.40 10.90
C ARG A 4 -12.20 30.00 11.02
N ILE A 5 -13.53 29.88 11.13
CA ILE A 5 -14.17 28.56 11.24
C ILE A 5 -13.97 27.79 9.95
N VAL A 6 -14.14 28.44 8.80
CA VAL A 6 -13.94 27.81 7.50
C VAL A 6 -12.49 27.35 7.36
N LYS A 7 -11.52 28.17 7.74
CA LYS A 7 -10.10 27.80 7.67
C LYS A 7 -9.77 26.61 8.56
N LEU A 8 -10.37 26.56 9.77
CA LEU A 8 -10.15 25.44 10.68
C LEU A 8 -10.77 24.14 10.13
N ILE A 9 -11.93 24.24 9.52
CA ILE A 9 -12.60 23.08 8.92
C ILE A 9 -11.75 22.56 7.75
N ILE A 10 -11.28 23.46 6.88
CA ILE A 10 -10.44 23.09 5.74
C ILE A 10 -9.15 22.43 6.22
N ALA A 11 -8.49 23.01 7.24
CA ALA A 11 -7.28 22.46 7.80
C ALA A 11 -7.52 21.05 8.36
N GLY A 12 -8.63 20.85 9.06
CA GLY A 12 -9.02 19.54 9.58
C GLY A 12 -9.21 18.52 8.48
N ILE A 13 -9.88 18.94 7.39
CA ILE A 13 -10.11 18.07 6.23
C ILE A 13 -8.77 17.66 5.60
N PHE A 14 -7.86 18.62 5.41
CA PHE A 14 -6.54 18.32 4.86
C PHE A 14 -5.75 17.38 5.75
N LEU A 15 -5.85 17.53 7.06
CA LEU A 15 -5.18 16.62 8.00
C LEU A 15 -5.74 15.20 7.90
N LEU A 16 -7.05 15.06 7.76
CA LEU A 16 -7.68 13.75 7.60
C LEU A 16 -7.27 13.09 6.29
N ILE A 17 -7.25 13.85 5.20
CA ILE A 17 -6.82 13.34 3.90
C ILE A 17 -5.36 12.93 3.97
N GLY A 18 -4.51 13.78 4.56
CA GLY A 18 -3.10 13.46 4.71
C GLY A 18 -2.87 12.21 5.54
N TYR A 19 -3.62 12.05 6.63
CA TYR A 19 -3.55 10.86 7.45
C TYR A 19 -3.96 9.61 6.66
N PHE A 20 -5.03 9.71 5.87
CA PHE A 20 -5.48 8.60 5.04
C PHE A 20 -4.37 8.14 4.09
N PHE A 21 -3.75 9.09 3.36
CA PHE A 21 -2.69 8.73 2.41
C PHE A 21 -1.41 8.29 3.11
N ALA A 22 -1.13 8.81 4.30
CA ALA A 22 0.05 8.40 5.05
C ALA A 22 -0.10 7.01 5.68
N SER A 23 -1.33 6.55 5.88
CA SER A 23 -1.61 5.28 6.57
C SER A 23 -2.00 4.13 5.64
N ARG A 24 -2.26 4.40 4.36
CA ARG A 24 -2.72 3.37 3.42
C ARG A 24 -1.99 3.41 2.10
N HIS A 25 -1.69 2.21 1.57
CA HIS A 25 -1.22 2.04 0.20
C HIS A 25 -2.44 1.84 -0.70
N ILE A 26 -2.50 2.58 -1.78
CA ILE A 26 -3.54 2.40 -2.80
C ILE A 26 -2.92 1.61 -3.94
N ILE A 27 -3.34 0.37 -4.09
CA ILE A 27 -2.79 -0.56 -5.06
C ILE A 27 -3.70 -0.58 -6.27
N ILE A 28 -3.13 -0.26 -7.43
CA ILE A 28 -3.87 -0.15 -8.68
C ILE A 28 -3.55 -1.37 -9.53
N ASN A 29 -4.57 -2.11 -9.93
CA ASN A 29 -4.44 -3.23 -10.85
C ASN A 29 -5.44 -3.03 -11.98
N GLN A 30 -4.95 -2.59 -13.14
CA GLN A 30 -5.77 -2.17 -14.27
C GLN A 30 -6.70 -1.03 -13.85
N SER A 31 -8.01 -1.24 -13.83
CA SER A 31 -8.95 -0.21 -13.39
C SER A 31 -9.46 -0.43 -11.97
N ASP A 32 -8.96 -1.47 -11.30
CA ASP A 32 -9.36 -1.78 -9.94
C ASP A 32 -8.42 -1.15 -8.92
N PHE A 33 -8.99 -0.72 -7.80
CA PHE A 33 -8.25 -0.10 -6.72
C PHE A 33 -8.42 -0.92 -5.45
N HIS A 34 -7.31 -1.18 -4.78
CA HIS A 34 -7.28 -1.89 -3.51
C HIS A 34 -6.49 -1.07 -2.52
N THR A 35 -6.77 -1.21 -1.24
CA THR A 35 -6.03 -0.51 -0.20
C THR A 35 -5.38 -1.51 0.75
N LEU A 36 -4.19 -1.16 1.21
CA LEU A 36 -3.47 -1.89 2.24
C LEU A 36 -3.12 -0.92 3.36
N GLU A 37 -3.27 -1.37 4.59
CA GLU A 37 -2.87 -0.59 5.74
C GLU A 37 -1.36 -0.61 5.87
N LYS A 38 -0.74 0.56 5.98
CA LYS A 38 0.70 0.65 6.12
C LYS A 38 1.16 0.22 7.50
N SER A 39 2.37 -0.33 7.59
CA SER A 39 2.94 -0.73 8.87
C SER A 39 3.34 0.46 9.73
N TYR A 40 3.62 1.61 9.10
CA TYR A 40 3.85 2.87 9.80
C TYR A 40 3.46 4.02 8.88
N LEU A 41 3.31 5.21 9.44
CA LEU A 41 2.90 6.39 8.67
C LEU A 41 4.03 6.87 7.78
N THR A 42 3.76 6.96 6.50
CA THR A 42 4.70 7.43 5.48
C THR A 42 3.92 7.74 4.21
N PHE A 43 4.48 8.58 3.35
CA PHE A 43 3.89 8.81 2.03
C PHE A 43 4.53 7.94 0.94
N GLU A 44 5.51 7.09 1.31
CA GLU A 44 6.13 6.20 0.36
C GLU A 44 5.15 5.12 -0.11
N TYR A 45 5.14 4.88 -1.41
CA TYR A 45 4.27 3.87 -2.03
C TYR A 45 2.80 4.06 -1.70
N THR A 46 2.36 5.30 -1.49
CA THR A 46 0.94 5.57 -1.28
C THR A 46 0.12 5.13 -2.49
N PHE A 47 0.62 5.41 -3.70
CA PHE A 47 0.02 4.92 -4.93
C PHE A 47 0.99 3.98 -5.62
N TYR A 48 0.57 2.77 -5.87
CA TYR A 48 1.43 1.78 -6.53
C TYR A 48 0.62 0.97 -7.53
N ASN A 49 1.01 1.05 -8.79
CA ASN A 49 0.34 0.34 -9.87
C ASN A 49 1.03 -0.99 -10.10
N VAL A 50 0.31 -2.09 -9.87
CA VAL A 50 0.85 -3.44 -10.03
C VAL A 50 0.53 -4.04 -11.40
N THR A 51 -0.20 -3.31 -12.25
CA THR A 51 -0.53 -3.76 -13.60
C THR A 51 0.74 -4.09 -14.36
N ASP A 52 0.82 -5.27 -14.92
CA ASP A 52 1.94 -5.76 -15.72
C ASP A 52 3.28 -5.85 -14.96
N ARG A 53 3.27 -5.79 -13.64
CA ARG A 53 4.48 -5.98 -12.84
C ARG A 53 4.60 -7.43 -12.39
N GLU A 54 5.82 -7.92 -12.30
CA GLU A 54 6.10 -9.25 -11.79
C GLU A 54 5.85 -9.31 -10.28
N PRO A 55 5.13 -10.32 -9.78
CA PRO A 55 4.90 -10.44 -8.33
C PRO A 55 6.20 -10.45 -7.51
N GLU A 56 7.25 -11.07 -8.04
CA GLU A 56 8.54 -11.09 -7.38
C GLU A 56 9.08 -9.68 -7.14
N ASN A 57 8.96 -8.81 -8.14
CA ASN A 57 9.42 -7.43 -8.02
C ASN A 57 8.57 -6.61 -7.04
N ILE A 58 7.27 -6.89 -7.00
CA ILE A 58 6.36 -6.24 -6.05
C ILE A 58 6.72 -6.66 -4.63
N MET A 59 6.98 -7.95 -4.43
CA MET A 59 7.31 -8.50 -3.12
C MET A 59 8.67 -8.06 -2.60
N ARG A 60 9.55 -7.54 -3.47
CA ARG A 60 10.83 -6.98 -3.04
C ARG A 60 10.69 -5.71 -2.22
N ILE A 61 9.60 -5.01 -2.38
CA ILE A 61 9.38 -3.75 -1.69
C ILE A 61 8.98 -4.04 -0.25
N ASP A 62 9.89 -3.75 0.69
CA ASP A 62 9.70 -4.09 2.10
C ASP A 62 8.42 -3.49 2.66
N LEU A 63 8.15 -2.22 2.37
CA LEU A 63 6.96 -1.54 2.88
C LEU A 63 5.67 -2.22 2.42
N LEU A 64 5.62 -2.65 1.16
CA LEU A 64 4.43 -3.33 0.64
C LEU A 64 4.30 -4.73 1.22
N ARG A 65 5.42 -5.45 1.33
CA ARG A 65 5.41 -6.79 1.90
C ARG A 65 4.94 -6.78 3.35
N GLU A 66 5.44 -5.83 4.13
CA GLU A 66 5.01 -5.67 5.53
C GLU A 66 3.55 -5.28 5.65
N ALA A 67 3.03 -4.58 4.65
CA ALA A 67 1.62 -4.18 4.63
C ALA A 67 0.68 -5.30 4.19
N GLY A 68 1.22 -6.44 3.74
CA GLY A 68 0.41 -7.59 3.35
C GLY A 68 0.13 -7.67 1.85
N ILE A 69 1.00 -7.10 1.02
CA ILE A 69 0.80 -7.13 -0.44
C ILE A 69 0.72 -8.56 -0.98
N GLY A 70 1.43 -9.51 -0.34
CA GLY A 70 1.41 -10.90 -0.78
C GLY A 70 0.00 -11.48 -0.76
N ASP A 71 -0.73 -11.26 0.32
CA ASP A 71 -2.11 -11.74 0.43
C ASP A 71 -3.01 -11.08 -0.59
N LEU A 72 -2.82 -9.80 -0.84
CA LEU A 72 -3.59 -9.07 -1.83
C LEU A 72 -3.31 -9.60 -3.24
N LEU A 73 -2.06 -9.90 -3.56
CA LEU A 73 -1.70 -10.46 -4.87
C LEU A 73 -2.34 -11.83 -5.09
N VAL A 74 -2.41 -12.64 -4.04
CA VAL A 74 -3.11 -13.92 -4.12
C VAL A 74 -4.60 -13.70 -4.37
N GLU A 75 -5.20 -12.77 -3.64
CA GLU A 75 -6.61 -12.45 -3.77
C GLU A 75 -6.96 -11.95 -5.18
N MET A 76 -6.06 -11.16 -5.78
CA MET A 76 -6.24 -10.64 -7.13
C MET A 76 -5.92 -11.68 -8.22
N GLY A 77 -5.44 -12.87 -7.85
CA GLY A 77 -5.10 -13.91 -8.80
C GLY A 77 -3.77 -13.73 -9.51
N MET A 78 -2.92 -12.83 -9.01
CA MET A 78 -1.61 -12.57 -9.61
C MET A 78 -0.53 -13.50 -9.09
N LEU A 79 -0.77 -14.17 -7.96
CA LEU A 79 0.25 -14.94 -7.27
C LEU A 79 -0.41 -16.16 -6.60
N GLY A 80 0.24 -17.32 -6.69
CA GLY A 80 -0.22 -18.51 -5.97
C GLY A 80 0.19 -18.47 -4.50
N GLU A 81 -0.57 -19.14 -3.65
CA GLU A 81 -0.33 -19.18 -2.21
C GLU A 81 1.05 -19.73 -1.87
N MET A 82 1.45 -20.83 -2.49
CA MET A 82 2.76 -21.43 -2.24
C MET A 82 3.90 -20.52 -2.67
N ARG A 83 3.75 -19.87 -3.81
CA ARG A 83 4.77 -18.94 -4.29
C ARG A 83 4.86 -17.70 -3.42
N LYS A 84 3.71 -17.24 -2.92
CA LYS A 84 3.68 -16.13 -1.95
C LYS A 84 4.53 -16.48 -0.74
N GLU A 85 4.32 -17.64 -0.15
CA GLU A 85 5.07 -18.07 1.02
C GLU A 85 6.56 -18.17 0.74
N LYS A 86 6.93 -18.69 -0.42
CA LYS A 86 8.33 -18.79 -0.81
C LYS A 86 8.97 -17.42 -0.98
N LEU A 87 8.27 -16.48 -1.59
CA LEU A 87 8.80 -15.14 -1.80
C LEU A 87 8.90 -14.38 -0.47
N GLU A 88 7.90 -14.51 0.40
CA GLU A 88 7.95 -13.90 1.72
C GLU A 88 9.14 -14.40 2.51
N TYR A 89 9.35 -15.71 2.52
CA TYR A 89 10.48 -16.30 3.21
C TYR A 89 11.81 -15.81 2.63
N ARG A 90 11.92 -15.82 1.31
CA ARG A 90 13.15 -15.42 0.63
C ARG A 90 13.55 -13.99 0.94
N PHE A 91 12.61 -13.05 0.87
CA PHE A 91 12.91 -11.64 1.09
C PHE A 91 13.07 -11.29 2.57
N GLU A 92 12.47 -12.07 3.46
CA GLU A 92 12.63 -11.85 4.91
C GLU A 92 13.93 -12.46 5.44
N TYR A 93 14.35 -13.61 4.93
CA TYR A 93 15.41 -14.39 5.53
C TYR A 93 16.63 -14.65 4.65
N GLU A 94 16.47 -14.62 3.34
CA GLU A 94 17.56 -15.00 2.41
C GLU A 94 18.18 -13.84 1.66
N GLU A 95 17.43 -12.79 1.38
CA GLU A 95 17.97 -11.61 0.70
C GLU A 95 18.14 -10.46 1.67
N GLU A 96 19.32 -9.84 1.65
CA GLU A 96 19.61 -8.68 2.49
C GLU A 96 19.84 -7.45 1.64
#